data_51ab4d0569b77db82278055f9bdd1b87
#
_entry.id   51ab4d0569b77db82278055f9bdd1b87
#
_cell.length_a   1.000
_cell.length_b   1.000
_cell.length_c   1.000
_cell.angle_alpha   90.00
_cell.angle_beta   90.00
_cell.angle_gamma   90.00
#
_symmetry.space_group_name_H-M   'P 1'
#
loop_
_entity.id
_entity.type
_entity.pdbx_description
1 polymer ?
#
loop_
_entity_poly.entity_id
_entity_poly.type
_entity_poly.pdbx_seq_one_letter_code
_entity_poly.pdbx_strand_id
1 'polypeptide(L)'
;MNKYAIINKIGGEYLKSNLEQLGEFSYRRGLQHNFPRNCKHYKVDLRFVKDNLSIIFELKGNSNRDFMKNEIEQIETYKKLEKKLTNNNIIAILYNIDNENIKVWKNESLLSNETTINSMDYYSNLFEPIKSNDKNKVIETTNLLNEKLHSFGVFEYQRSQFVGSLLVALNNKLQYAANLSTLEIINRIKEILKSRIDNDENKALKTKLLIDNLDKQNIKELDNNNLIWLLDTIKRELIPFIDNKTSQGEDLLNLFFTTFNKYVGKNDKNQAYTPTHITDFMCEITNLSKESRVLDPTCGSGSFLVQAMSKMLRKAGNDEEKRKNIKKNQIFGIEKEEKAFGLATTNMLIHEDGKSNIICDSCFDRKEWIKNNDINIVLMNPPFNGQGMPDKQMVSKKNVDSTKGFYFVYEIANYVNKGMLATILPLQCAIGSDKVISKMKKDMLAKHTLKAVFSLPDDIFYPGASVNTCIMLFELGVPHDSTKKTFFGYYKNDGFSKKKNKGRVEKYSWEKTKDLWLKSFYELKEIAGLSVLKAINYDDEWLAEAYMETDYEILTENNFIQTIRDFIAYKVKNGDINGRN
;
A
#
# COMPACT_ATOMS: atom_id res chain seq x y z
N MET A 1 23.08 4.48 -28.41
CA MET A 1 24.16 3.94 -27.50
C MET A 1 25.10 3.07 -28.31
N ASN A 2 26.40 3.30 -28.24
CA ASN A 2 27.34 2.48 -29.03
C ASN A 2 27.59 1.09 -28.37
N LYS A 3 28.26 0.16 -29.14
CA LYS A 3 28.52 -1.21 -28.71
C LYS A 3 29.26 -1.31 -27.36
N TYR A 4 30.20 -0.40 -27.08
CA TYR A 4 30.97 -0.38 -25.82
C TYR A 4 30.11 0.07 -24.63
N ALA A 5 29.20 1.03 -24.83
CA ALA A 5 28.27 1.47 -23.78
C ALA A 5 27.28 0.36 -23.41
N ILE A 6 26.83 -0.44 -24.39
CA ILE A 6 25.98 -1.62 -24.15
C ILE A 6 26.74 -2.65 -23.29
N ILE A 7 27.98 -2.94 -23.65
CA ILE A 7 28.84 -3.88 -22.93
C ILE A 7 29.03 -3.45 -21.47
N ASN A 8 29.32 -2.17 -21.23
CA ASN A 8 29.48 -1.62 -19.88
C ASN A 8 28.18 -1.67 -19.06
N LYS A 9 27.04 -1.47 -19.70
CA LYS A 9 25.74 -1.48 -19.02
C LYS A 9 25.29 -2.88 -18.62
N ILE A 10 25.65 -3.91 -19.39
CA ILE A 10 25.35 -5.31 -19.07
C ILE A 10 26.19 -5.81 -17.89
N GLY A 11 27.43 -5.37 -17.76
CA GLY A 11 28.30 -5.72 -16.64
C GLY A 11 29.77 -5.84 -17.02
N GLY A 12 30.51 -4.71 -17.06
CA GLY A 12 31.85 -4.59 -17.61
C GLY A 12 32.96 -5.44 -16.96
N GLU A 13 32.84 -5.79 -15.68
CA GLU A 13 33.88 -6.63 -15.01
C GLU A 13 33.84 -8.10 -15.43
N TYR A 14 32.65 -8.61 -15.68
CA TYR A 14 32.46 -10.00 -16.11
C TYR A 14 32.98 -10.26 -17.53
N LEU A 15 33.03 -9.24 -18.36
CA LEU A 15 33.42 -9.31 -19.78
C LEU A 15 34.94 -9.32 -20.00
N LYS A 16 35.72 -8.88 -19.02
CA LYS A 16 37.19 -8.85 -19.14
C LYS A 16 37.84 -10.22 -19.13
N SER A 17 37.14 -11.23 -18.62
CA SER A 17 37.69 -12.58 -18.47
C SER A 17 37.34 -13.56 -19.59
N ASN A 18 36.46 -13.20 -20.54
CA ASN A 18 35.98 -14.13 -21.56
C ASN A 18 35.78 -13.46 -22.93
N LEU A 19 36.82 -13.48 -23.77
CA LEU A 19 36.83 -12.86 -25.10
C LEU A 19 35.76 -13.40 -26.06
N GLU A 20 35.25 -14.61 -25.85
CA GLU A 20 34.14 -15.18 -26.65
C GLU A 20 32.84 -14.46 -26.40
N GLN A 21 32.66 -13.81 -25.26
CA GLN A 21 31.48 -13.02 -24.92
C GLN A 21 31.50 -11.61 -25.53
N LEU A 22 32.67 -11.10 -25.89
CA LEU A 22 32.86 -9.77 -26.51
C LEU A 22 32.86 -9.81 -28.03
N GLY A 23 32.98 -10.98 -28.62
CA GLY A 23 33.19 -11.14 -30.03
C GLY A 23 31.91 -11.40 -30.82
N GLU A 24 32.06 -11.32 -32.11
CA GLU A 24 31.14 -11.84 -33.10
C GLU A 24 31.01 -13.37 -32.92
N PHE A 25 30.00 -13.82 -32.19
CA PHE A 25 29.74 -15.24 -32.02
C PHE A 25 29.04 -15.81 -33.25
N SER A 26 29.63 -16.86 -33.83
CA SER A 26 29.03 -17.59 -34.96
C SER A 26 28.47 -18.94 -34.47
N TYR A 27 27.18 -19.14 -34.56
CA TYR A 27 26.52 -20.39 -34.19
C TYR A 27 27.07 -21.62 -34.93
N ARG A 28 27.64 -21.43 -36.11
CA ARG A 28 28.28 -22.52 -36.85
C ARG A 28 29.49 -23.09 -36.12
N ARG A 29 30.26 -22.28 -35.40
CA ARG A 29 31.43 -22.75 -34.61
C ARG A 29 30.97 -23.52 -33.36
N GLY A 30 29.87 -23.15 -32.77
CA GLY A 30 29.34 -23.81 -31.57
C GLY A 30 28.56 -25.12 -31.84
N LEU A 31 28.11 -25.36 -33.05
CA LEU A 31 27.25 -26.50 -33.43
C LEU A 31 27.94 -27.45 -34.42
N GLN A 32 29.20 -27.77 -34.23
CA GLN A 32 30.05 -28.45 -35.21
C GLN A 32 29.57 -29.78 -35.80
N HIS A 33 28.53 -30.41 -35.24
CA HIS A 33 28.12 -31.75 -35.67
C HIS A 33 26.78 -31.90 -36.37
N ASN A 34 25.93 -30.82 -36.48
CA ASN A 34 24.54 -30.99 -36.97
C ASN A 34 24.06 -29.97 -38.02
N PHE A 35 24.94 -29.26 -38.74
CA PHE A 35 24.49 -28.34 -39.78
C PHE A 35 24.80 -28.87 -41.20
N PRO A 36 23.82 -28.78 -42.13
CA PRO A 36 24.06 -29.08 -43.54
C PRO A 36 25.14 -28.15 -44.12
N ARG A 37 25.96 -28.68 -45.07
CA ARG A 37 27.10 -27.96 -45.68
C ARG A 37 26.77 -26.62 -46.35
N ASN A 38 25.50 -26.30 -46.59
CA ASN A 38 25.00 -25.10 -47.26
C ASN A 38 24.32 -24.07 -46.36
N CYS A 39 24.47 -24.11 -45.03
CA CYS A 39 23.81 -23.14 -44.15
C CYS A 39 24.52 -21.78 -44.16
N LYS A 40 23.74 -20.70 -44.22
CA LYS A 40 24.18 -19.31 -43.98
C LYS A 40 24.87 -19.19 -42.63
N HIS A 41 25.94 -18.41 -42.58
CA HIS A 41 26.60 -18.06 -41.33
C HIS A 41 25.66 -17.12 -40.53
N TYR A 42 25.22 -17.57 -39.36
CA TYR A 42 24.44 -16.79 -38.42
C TYR A 42 25.35 -16.17 -37.38
N LYS A 43 25.51 -14.88 -37.39
CA LYS A 43 26.40 -14.10 -36.54
C LYS A 43 25.58 -13.15 -35.70
N VAL A 44 25.72 -13.21 -34.36
CA VAL A 44 25.09 -12.23 -33.48
C VAL A 44 26.08 -11.11 -33.15
N ASP A 45 25.58 -9.88 -32.95
CA ASP A 45 26.43 -8.73 -32.68
C ASP A 45 27.09 -8.78 -31.29
N LEU A 46 26.34 -9.18 -30.26
CA LEU A 46 26.84 -9.39 -28.91
C LEU A 46 26.16 -10.62 -28.30
N ARG A 47 26.96 -11.37 -27.53
CA ARG A 47 26.49 -12.54 -26.79
C ARG A 47 27.15 -12.58 -25.42
N PHE A 48 26.33 -12.76 -24.37
CA PHE A 48 26.73 -12.89 -22.99
C PHE A 48 26.16 -14.17 -22.41
N VAL A 49 26.98 -14.92 -21.69
CA VAL A 49 26.53 -16.14 -21.02
C VAL A 49 26.99 -16.12 -19.57
N LYS A 50 26.10 -16.37 -18.66
CA LYS A 50 26.34 -16.51 -17.23
C LYS A 50 25.42 -17.60 -16.69
N ASP A 51 26.01 -18.61 -16.06
CA ASP A 51 25.25 -19.74 -15.49
C ASP A 51 24.32 -20.39 -16.55
N ASN A 52 23.02 -20.35 -16.30
CA ASN A 52 22.00 -20.87 -17.19
C ASN A 52 21.28 -19.77 -18.01
N LEU A 53 21.87 -18.59 -18.12
CA LEU A 53 21.34 -17.44 -18.88
C LEU A 53 22.24 -17.13 -20.06
N SER A 54 21.63 -16.95 -21.24
CA SER A 54 22.26 -16.37 -22.43
C SER A 54 21.56 -15.08 -22.82
N ILE A 55 22.31 -14.00 -23.03
CA ILE A 55 21.79 -12.73 -23.55
C ILE A 55 22.40 -12.52 -24.94
N ILE A 56 21.56 -12.37 -25.95
CA ILE A 56 21.98 -12.16 -27.33
C ILE A 56 21.42 -10.84 -27.87
N PHE A 57 22.24 -10.10 -28.62
CA PHE A 57 21.89 -8.83 -29.23
C PHE A 57 22.03 -8.89 -30.73
N GLU A 58 21.06 -8.28 -31.39
CA GLU A 58 21.14 -7.84 -32.77
C GLU A 58 21.01 -6.32 -32.80
N LEU A 59 22.03 -5.64 -33.30
CA LEU A 59 22.14 -4.18 -33.36
C LEU A 59 21.78 -3.71 -34.77
N LYS A 60 20.93 -2.69 -34.84
CA LYS A 60 20.56 -2.03 -36.12
C LYS A 60 20.95 -0.57 -36.05
N GLY A 61 21.37 -0.03 -37.20
CA GLY A 61 21.69 1.38 -37.39
C GLY A 61 21.11 1.90 -38.72
N ASN A 62 21.20 3.21 -38.95
CA ASN A 62 20.80 3.89 -40.18
C ASN A 62 19.31 4.00 -40.49
N SER A 63 18.42 4.01 -39.49
CA SER A 63 17.02 4.41 -39.77
C SER A 63 16.27 4.84 -38.52
N ASN A 64 15.54 5.95 -38.60
CA ASN A 64 14.56 6.40 -37.60
C ASN A 64 13.22 5.65 -37.71
N ARG A 65 13.20 4.41 -38.14
CA ARG A 65 12.01 3.59 -38.35
C ARG A 65 11.87 2.48 -37.31
N ASP A 66 10.69 1.91 -37.21
CA ASP A 66 10.45 0.67 -36.45
C ASP A 66 11.14 -0.52 -37.09
N PHE A 67 11.36 -1.58 -36.27
CA PHE A 67 11.99 -2.81 -36.72
C PHE A 67 11.17 -3.51 -37.80
N MET A 68 11.85 -3.92 -38.87
CA MET A 68 11.23 -4.66 -39.96
C MET A 68 10.99 -6.13 -39.61
N LYS A 69 10.08 -6.77 -40.32
CA LYS A 69 9.72 -8.19 -40.15
C LYS A 69 10.95 -9.12 -40.26
N ASN A 70 11.81 -8.90 -41.23
CA ASN A 70 13.04 -9.69 -41.40
C ASN A 70 14.04 -9.54 -40.27
N GLU A 71 14.10 -8.38 -39.62
CA GLU A 71 14.97 -8.14 -38.44
C GLU A 71 14.44 -8.90 -37.23
N ILE A 72 13.12 -8.97 -37.07
CA ILE A 72 12.47 -9.78 -36.04
C ILE A 72 12.68 -11.28 -36.32
N GLU A 73 12.54 -11.74 -37.57
CA GLU A 73 12.78 -13.13 -37.95
C GLU A 73 14.24 -13.55 -37.73
N GLN A 74 15.18 -12.61 -37.88
CA GLN A 74 16.59 -12.83 -37.64
C GLN A 74 16.85 -13.12 -36.15
N ILE A 75 16.37 -12.29 -35.24
CA ILE A 75 16.57 -12.50 -33.79
C ILE A 75 15.84 -13.76 -33.30
N GLU A 76 14.67 -14.07 -33.86
CA GLU A 76 13.95 -15.32 -33.59
C GLU A 76 14.76 -16.56 -34.00
N THR A 77 15.48 -16.48 -35.12
CA THR A 77 16.39 -17.53 -35.56
C THR A 77 17.54 -17.71 -34.57
N TYR A 78 18.11 -16.61 -34.10
CA TYR A 78 19.22 -16.65 -33.11
C TYR A 78 18.77 -17.24 -31.78
N LYS A 79 17.57 -16.95 -31.31
CA LYS A 79 16.98 -17.56 -30.10
C LYS A 79 16.95 -19.09 -30.21
N LYS A 80 16.44 -19.60 -31.35
CA LYS A 80 16.37 -21.05 -31.61
C LYS A 80 17.74 -21.70 -31.64
N LEU A 81 18.73 -21.05 -32.26
CA LEU A 81 20.09 -21.53 -32.34
C LEU A 81 20.77 -21.51 -30.96
N GLU A 82 20.62 -20.45 -30.20
CA GLU A 82 21.18 -20.34 -28.84
C GLU A 82 20.56 -21.40 -27.91
N LYS A 83 19.26 -21.63 -28.00
CA LYS A 83 18.57 -22.66 -27.22
C LYS A 83 19.11 -24.07 -27.50
N LYS A 84 19.37 -24.36 -28.77
CA LYS A 84 19.98 -25.65 -29.18
C LYS A 84 21.41 -25.80 -28.71
N LEU A 85 22.17 -24.69 -28.67
CA LEU A 85 23.59 -24.70 -28.29
C LEU A 85 23.78 -24.87 -26.78
N THR A 86 23.00 -24.15 -25.97
CA THR A 86 23.26 -24.01 -24.53
C THR A 86 22.21 -24.64 -23.65
N ASN A 87 21.01 -24.83 -24.18
CA ASN A 87 19.78 -25.10 -23.40
C ASN A 87 19.47 -24.07 -22.31
N ASN A 88 20.14 -22.92 -22.28
CA ASN A 88 19.96 -21.85 -21.32
C ASN A 88 18.58 -21.18 -21.46
N ASN A 89 18.22 -20.40 -20.46
CA ASN A 89 17.24 -19.33 -20.56
C ASN A 89 17.79 -18.22 -21.46
N ILE A 90 16.94 -17.62 -22.28
CA ILE A 90 17.39 -16.67 -23.30
C ILE A 90 16.74 -15.32 -23.11
N ILE A 91 17.55 -14.28 -23.08
CA ILE A 91 17.14 -12.90 -23.35
C ILE A 91 17.66 -12.54 -24.72
N ALA A 92 16.76 -12.20 -25.63
CA ALA A 92 17.10 -11.74 -26.96
C ALA A 92 16.72 -10.27 -27.12
N ILE A 93 17.64 -9.45 -27.58
CA ILE A 93 17.49 -8.01 -27.65
C ILE A 93 17.76 -7.55 -29.08
N LEU A 94 16.75 -6.93 -29.67
CA LEU A 94 16.85 -6.20 -30.92
C LEU A 94 16.89 -4.71 -30.58
N TYR A 95 18.00 -4.04 -30.90
CA TYR A 95 18.26 -2.67 -30.49
C TYR A 95 18.68 -1.80 -31.66
N ASN A 96 18.04 -0.63 -31.82
CA ASN A 96 18.42 0.36 -32.80
C ASN A 96 19.34 1.40 -32.15
N ILE A 97 20.59 1.51 -32.67
CA ILE A 97 21.63 2.38 -32.11
C ILE A 97 21.29 3.86 -32.26
N ASP A 98 20.56 4.25 -33.33
CA ASP A 98 20.32 5.63 -33.68
C ASP A 98 19.14 6.26 -32.94
N ASN A 99 18.01 5.54 -32.84
CA ASN A 99 16.81 6.03 -32.19
C ASN A 99 16.50 5.37 -30.83
N GLU A 100 17.40 4.50 -30.35
CA GLU A 100 17.30 3.76 -29.09
C GLU A 100 16.07 2.87 -28.94
N ASN A 101 15.33 2.59 -30.02
CA ASN A 101 14.24 1.62 -29.98
C ASN A 101 14.75 0.23 -29.61
N ILE A 102 13.97 -0.45 -28.78
CA ILE A 102 14.34 -1.77 -28.24
C ILE A 102 13.15 -2.73 -28.28
N LYS A 103 13.43 -3.99 -28.60
CA LYS A 103 12.53 -5.12 -28.35
C LYS A 103 13.29 -6.19 -27.61
N VAL A 104 12.72 -6.69 -26.53
CA VAL A 104 13.34 -7.69 -25.65
C VAL A 104 12.42 -8.91 -25.55
N TRP A 105 12.98 -10.09 -25.78
CA TRP A 105 12.28 -11.37 -25.58
C TRP A 105 12.88 -12.11 -24.40
N LYS A 106 12.01 -12.65 -23.57
CA LYS A 106 12.33 -13.65 -22.55
C LYS A 106 11.89 -15.00 -23.06
N ASN A 107 12.83 -15.84 -23.44
CA ASN A 107 12.55 -17.06 -24.19
C ASN A 107 11.67 -16.76 -25.42
N GLU A 108 10.46 -17.31 -25.49
CA GLU A 108 9.52 -17.09 -26.60
C GLU A 108 8.60 -15.86 -26.44
N SER A 109 8.60 -15.23 -25.25
CA SER A 109 7.68 -14.14 -24.93
C SER A 109 8.31 -12.76 -25.12
N LEU A 110 7.66 -11.89 -25.89
CA LEU A 110 8.03 -10.48 -26.03
C LEU A 110 7.71 -9.73 -24.72
N LEU A 111 8.71 -9.04 -24.16
CA LEU A 111 8.53 -8.16 -23.00
C LEU A 111 8.10 -6.77 -23.47
N SER A 112 6.80 -6.46 -23.32
CA SER A 112 6.21 -5.20 -23.83
C SER A 112 6.63 -3.96 -23.04
N ASN A 113 7.22 -4.13 -21.86
CA ASN A 113 7.56 -3.03 -20.94
C ASN A 113 9.04 -2.64 -20.94
N GLU A 114 9.87 -3.32 -21.74
CA GLU A 114 11.29 -2.99 -21.84
C GLU A 114 11.49 -1.79 -22.76
N THR A 115 12.09 -0.72 -22.22
CA THR A 115 12.36 0.54 -22.94
C THR A 115 13.83 0.88 -23.00
N THR A 116 14.69 0.11 -22.30
CA THR A 116 16.13 0.32 -22.24
C THR A 116 16.85 -1.00 -21.99
N ILE A 117 18.14 -1.04 -22.32
CA ILE A 117 19.01 -2.19 -21.98
C ILE A 117 19.27 -2.16 -20.48
N ASN A 118 19.20 -3.32 -19.82
CA ASN A 118 19.42 -3.51 -18.38
C ASN A 118 20.66 -4.36 -18.12
N SER A 119 21.05 -4.52 -16.84
CA SER A 119 22.22 -5.31 -16.44
C SER A 119 21.98 -6.83 -16.57
N MET A 120 23.08 -7.61 -16.56
CA MET A 120 23.04 -9.07 -16.53
C MET A 120 22.20 -9.59 -15.34
N ASP A 121 22.38 -8.99 -14.15
CA ASP A 121 21.66 -9.40 -12.95
C ASP A 121 20.15 -9.11 -13.06
N TYR A 122 19.78 -8.01 -13.68
CA TYR A 122 18.36 -7.74 -13.98
C TYR A 122 17.76 -8.84 -14.85
N TYR A 123 18.45 -9.21 -15.95
CA TYR A 123 17.93 -10.25 -16.85
C TYR A 123 17.97 -11.64 -16.22
N SER A 124 18.95 -11.93 -15.34
CA SER A 124 18.98 -13.17 -14.55
C SER A 124 17.79 -13.28 -13.64
N ASN A 125 17.47 -12.20 -12.92
CA ASN A 125 16.32 -12.13 -12.01
C ASN A 125 14.97 -12.32 -12.70
N LEU A 126 14.88 -12.09 -14.02
CA LEU A 126 13.66 -12.40 -14.77
C LEU A 126 13.35 -13.91 -14.84
N PHE A 127 14.38 -14.77 -14.67
CA PHE A 127 14.23 -16.24 -14.74
C PHE A 127 14.25 -16.92 -13.38
N GLU A 128 14.80 -16.26 -12.38
CA GLU A 128 14.56 -16.71 -11.02
C GLU A 128 13.06 -16.63 -10.75
N PRO A 129 12.48 -17.58 -9.99
CA PRO A 129 11.15 -17.34 -9.46
C PRO A 129 11.29 -16.05 -8.64
N ILE A 130 10.84 -14.93 -9.22
CA ILE A 130 10.70 -13.69 -8.49
C ILE A 130 9.94 -14.14 -7.25
N LYS A 131 10.49 -13.94 -6.06
CA LYS A 131 9.70 -13.94 -4.84
C LYS A 131 8.77 -12.73 -4.99
N SER A 132 7.77 -12.90 -5.86
CA SER A 132 6.69 -11.94 -5.99
C SER A 132 6.21 -11.71 -4.57
N ASN A 133 6.09 -10.43 -4.17
CA ASN A 133 5.68 -10.06 -2.84
C ASN A 133 6.77 -10.26 -1.74
N ASP A 134 8.02 -9.93 -2.05
CA ASP A 134 9.09 -9.88 -1.03
C ASP A 134 8.97 -8.59 -0.18
N LYS A 135 8.33 -8.72 0.97
CA LYS A 135 8.13 -7.64 1.94
C LYS A 135 9.45 -6.99 2.39
N ASN A 136 10.48 -7.77 2.60
CA ASN A 136 11.78 -7.26 3.07
C ASN A 136 12.45 -6.41 1.98
N LYS A 137 12.44 -6.88 0.73
CA LYS A 137 12.97 -6.15 -0.41
C LYS A 137 12.23 -4.83 -0.63
N VAL A 138 10.90 -4.82 -0.53
CA VAL A 138 10.08 -3.60 -0.63
C VAL A 138 10.44 -2.60 0.46
N ILE A 139 10.60 -3.05 1.71
CA ILE A 139 10.98 -2.17 2.84
C ILE A 139 12.39 -1.61 2.65
N GLU A 140 13.36 -2.44 2.27
CA GLU A 140 14.74 -2.03 2.03
C GLU A 140 14.82 -0.98 0.91
N THR A 141 14.17 -1.24 -0.22
CA THR A 141 14.11 -0.32 -1.35
C THR A 141 13.41 0.99 -0.96
N THR A 142 12.34 0.93 -0.17
CA THR A 142 11.64 2.12 0.33
C THR A 142 12.55 2.99 1.19
N ASN A 143 13.30 2.39 2.10
CA ASN A 143 14.26 3.11 2.94
C ASN A 143 15.38 3.75 2.11
N LEU A 144 15.94 3.00 1.16
CA LEU A 144 16.97 3.49 0.24
C LEU A 144 16.46 4.70 -0.58
N LEU A 145 15.26 4.60 -1.16
CA LEU A 145 14.63 5.69 -1.90
C LEU A 145 14.44 6.92 -1.01
N ASN A 146 13.97 6.75 0.23
CA ASN A 146 13.76 7.85 1.16
C ASN A 146 15.08 8.57 1.54
N GLU A 147 16.15 7.83 1.81
CA GLU A 147 17.48 8.38 2.10
C GLU A 147 18.05 9.14 0.89
N LYS A 148 17.93 8.57 -0.30
CA LYS A 148 18.40 9.20 -1.54
C LYS A 148 17.60 10.45 -1.88
N LEU A 149 16.27 10.43 -1.76
CA LEU A 149 15.43 11.61 -1.95
C LEU A 149 15.82 12.74 -0.99
N HIS A 150 16.19 12.39 0.27
CA HIS A 150 16.74 13.37 1.20
C HIS A 150 18.04 14.01 0.68
N SER A 151 18.99 13.17 0.24
CA SER A 151 20.27 13.66 -0.29
C SER A 151 20.12 14.46 -1.59
N PHE A 152 19.06 14.22 -2.35
CA PHE A 152 18.73 14.96 -3.59
C PHE A 152 17.95 16.25 -3.34
N GLY A 153 17.71 16.63 -2.08
CA GLY A 153 17.00 17.88 -1.73
C GLY A 153 15.48 17.80 -1.87
N VAL A 154 14.90 16.59 -1.98
CA VAL A 154 13.44 16.42 -1.99
C VAL A 154 12.92 16.47 -0.55
N PHE A 155 12.08 17.48 -0.27
CA PHE A 155 11.55 17.69 1.08
C PHE A 155 10.66 16.51 1.52
N GLU A 156 10.68 16.22 2.81
CA GLU A 156 10.00 15.07 3.41
C GLU A 156 8.51 14.98 3.00
N TYR A 157 7.79 16.09 3.08
CA TYR A 157 6.36 16.17 2.72
C TYR A 157 6.06 15.98 1.23
N GLN A 158 7.07 16.06 0.35
CA GLN A 158 6.93 15.87 -1.10
C GLN A 158 7.15 14.43 -1.53
N ARG A 159 7.95 13.65 -0.78
CA ARG A 159 8.52 12.38 -1.23
C ARG A 159 7.47 11.36 -1.61
N SER A 160 6.47 11.17 -0.76
CA SER A 160 5.41 10.18 -0.98
C SER A 160 4.66 10.44 -2.29
N GLN A 161 4.23 11.66 -2.51
CA GLN A 161 3.50 12.05 -3.71
C GLN A 161 4.39 12.03 -4.95
N PHE A 162 5.66 12.47 -4.82
CA PHE A 162 6.62 12.43 -5.93
C PHE A 162 6.89 11.01 -6.39
N VAL A 163 7.25 10.10 -5.48
CA VAL A 163 7.48 8.69 -5.81
C VAL A 163 6.22 8.02 -6.35
N GLY A 164 5.05 8.35 -5.78
CA GLY A 164 3.77 7.90 -6.29
C GLY A 164 3.55 8.31 -7.75
N SER A 165 3.86 9.56 -8.10
CA SER A 165 3.77 10.07 -9.47
C SER A 165 4.73 9.32 -10.42
N LEU A 166 5.96 9.02 -9.98
CA LEU A 166 6.92 8.21 -10.76
C LEU A 166 6.39 6.78 -10.97
N LEU A 167 5.82 6.16 -9.94
CA LEU A 167 5.23 4.81 -10.04
C LEU A 167 4.06 4.78 -11.03
N VAL A 168 3.12 5.72 -10.91
CA VAL A 168 1.99 5.82 -11.86
C VAL A 168 2.52 5.98 -13.29
N ALA A 169 3.50 6.85 -13.50
CA ALA A 169 4.07 7.07 -14.82
C ALA A 169 4.78 5.83 -15.39
N LEU A 170 5.58 5.13 -14.57
CA LEU A 170 6.28 3.91 -14.97
C LEU A 170 5.30 2.76 -15.28
N ASN A 171 4.26 2.56 -14.48
CA ASN A 171 3.21 1.57 -14.74
C ASN A 171 2.44 1.88 -16.04
N ASN A 172 2.43 3.17 -16.44
CA ASN A 172 1.80 3.63 -17.68
C ASN A 172 2.82 3.87 -18.82
N LYS A 173 3.91 3.10 -18.84
CA LYS A 173 4.89 3.04 -19.93
C LYS A 173 5.62 4.37 -20.19
N LEU A 174 5.98 5.10 -19.14
CA LEU A 174 6.83 6.29 -19.24
C LEU A 174 8.07 5.98 -20.07
N GLN A 175 8.29 6.77 -21.13
CA GLN A 175 9.52 6.75 -21.92
C GLN A 175 10.47 7.81 -21.38
N TYR A 176 11.66 7.38 -20.95
CA TYR A 176 12.73 8.24 -20.47
C TYR A 176 14.08 7.69 -20.93
N ALA A 177 15.03 8.59 -21.15
CA ALA A 177 16.39 8.24 -21.58
C ALA A 177 17.39 9.29 -21.05
N ALA A 178 18.65 8.95 -21.01
CA ALA A 178 19.70 9.80 -20.46
C ALA A 178 19.94 11.10 -21.27
N ASN A 179 19.52 11.14 -22.53
CA ASN A 179 19.61 12.30 -23.40
C ASN A 179 18.45 13.31 -23.22
N LEU A 180 17.41 12.95 -22.46
CA LEU A 180 16.32 13.87 -22.11
C LEU A 180 16.69 14.66 -20.87
N SER A 181 16.32 15.93 -20.82
CA SER A 181 16.46 16.76 -19.62
C SER A 181 15.45 16.37 -18.54
N THR A 182 15.77 16.68 -17.30
CA THR A 182 14.84 16.51 -16.16
C THR A 182 13.46 17.11 -16.45
N LEU A 183 13.43 18.31 -17.05
CA LEU A 183 12.18 19.00 -17.37
C LEU A 183 11.34 18.24 -18.41
N GLU A 184 11.98 17.68 -19.43
CA GLU A 184 11.29 16.86 -20.44
C GLU A 184 10.69 15.59 -19.84
N ILE A 185 11.45 14.90 -18.98
CA ILE A 185 10.96 13.70 -18.28
C ILE A 185 9.78 14.07 -17.37
N ILE A 186 9.89 15.14 -16.58
CA ILE A 186 8.82 15.62 -15.71
C ILE A 186 7.56 15.99 -16.53
N ASN A 187 7.71 16.63 -17.68
CA ASN A 187 6.57 16.96 -18.53
C ASN A 187 5.87 15.71 -19.07
N ARG A 188 6.61 14.67 -19.47
CA ARG A 188 6.03 13.37 -19.86
C ARG A 188 5.27 12.73 -18.72
N ILE A 189 5.82 12.77 -17.50
CA ILE A 189 5.13 12.28 -16.29
C ILE A 189 3.80 13.01 -16.11
N LYS A 190 3.81 14.34 -16.19
CA LYS A 190 2.59 15.16 -16.06
C LYS A 190 1.52 14.80 -17.10
N GLU A 191 1.89 14.61 -18.36
CA GLU A 191 0.94 14.22 -19.41
C GLU A 191 0.33 12.85 -19.13
N ILE A 192 1.12 11.89 -18.68
CA ILE A 192 0.61 10.57 -18.26
C ILE A 192 -0.38 10.72 -17.10
N LEU A 193 -0.02 11.48 -16.05
CA LEU A 193 -0.90 11.69 -14.90
C LEU A 193 -2.23 12.34 -15.31
N LYS A 194 -2.18 13.41 -16.13
CA LYS A 194 -3.39 14.07 -16.65
C LYS A 194 -4.30 13.10 -17.40
N SER A 195 -3.74 12.18 -18.19
CA SER A 195 -4.50 11.22 -18.97
C SER A 195 -5.19 10.15 -18.13
N ARG A 196 -4.79 9.98 -16.85
CA ARG A 196 -5.31 8.97 -15.94
C ARG A 196 -6.37 9.48 -14.97
N ILE A 197 -6.56 10.79 -14.89
CA ILE A 197 -7.58 11.40 -14.03
C ILE A 197 -8.90 11.44 -14.79
N ASP A 198 -9.92 10.86 -14.19
CA ASP A 198 -11.27 10.84 -14.75
C ASP A 198 -11.91 12.23 -14.82
N ASN A 199 -12.91 12.34 -15.68
CA ASN A 199 -13.66 13.57 -15.85
C ASN A 199 -14.80 13.65 -14.81
N ASP A 200 -14.45 13.91 -13.57
CA ASP A 200 -15.36 14.11 -12.43
C ASP A 200 -15.33 15.55 -11.90
N GLU A 201 -16.17 15.85 -10.90
CA GLU A 201 -16.25 17.18 -10.28
C GLU A 201 -14.92 17.66 -9.66
N ASN A 202 -14.04 16.74 -9.25
CA ASN A 202 -12.75 17.04 -8.63
C ASN A 202 -11.56 16.93 -9.60
N LYS A 203 -11.78 16.73 -10.90
CA LYS A 203 -10.72 16.56 -11.89
C LYS A 203 -9.68 17.67 -11.86
N ALA A 204 -10.14 18.92 -11.82
CA ALA A 204 -9.25 20.08 -11.79
C ALA A 204 -8.36 20.07 -10.53
N LEU A 205 -8.95 19.78 -9.36
CA LEU A 205 -8.23 19.71 -8.10
C LEU A 205 -7.27 18.52 -8.05
N LYS A 206 -7.72 17.32 -8.47
CA LYS A 206 -6.88 16.12 -8.56
C LYS A 206 -5.66 16.39 -9.45
N THR A 207 -5.90 16.95 -10.64
CA THR A 207 -4.83 17.31 -11.59
C THR A 207 -3.86 18.30 -10.97
N LYS A 208 -4.37 19.36 -10.35
CA LYS A 208 -3.54 20.36 -9.67
C LYS A 208 -2.65 19.71 -8.61
N LEU A 209 -3.22 18.97 -7.67
CA LEU A 209 -2.48 18.36 -6.55
C LEU A 209 -1.40 17.38 -7.02
N LEU A 210 -1.68 16.56 -8.03
CA LEU A 210 -0.70 15.62 -8.59
C LEU A 210 0.44 16.35 -9.31
N ILE A 211 0.16 17.48 -9.98
CA ILE A 211 1.14 18.23 -10.77
C ILE A 211 1.91 19.24 -9.91
N ASP A 212 1.26 19.90 -8.95
CA ASP A 212 1.88 20.93 -8.11
C ASP A 212 3.18 20.46 -7.45
N ASN A 213 3.25 19.21 -7.05
CA ASN A 213 4.45 18.65 -6.47
C ASN A 213 5.59 18.55 -7.50
N LEU A 214 5.27 18.17 -8.75
CA LEU A 214 6.22 18.09 -9.86
C LEU A 214 6.66 19.47 -10.35
N ASP A 215 5.87 20.50 -10.06
CA ASP A 215 6.17 21.88 -10.42
C ASP A 215 7.05 22.63 -9.40
N LYS A 216 7.34 22.01 -8.24
CA LYS A 216 8.24 22.62 -7.26
C LYS A 216 9.65 22.77 -7.81
N GLN A 217 10.30 23.91 -7.47
CA GLN A 217 11.61 24.28 -7.99
C GLN A 217 12.66 23.19 -7.74
N ASN A 218 12.74 22.66 -6.51
CA ASN A 218 13.66 21.61 -6.15
C ASN A 218 13.45 20.27 -6.90
N ILE A 219 12.25 20.02 -7.44
CA ILE A 219 11.97 18.85 -8.29
C ILE A 219 12.37 19.14 -9.74
N LYS A 220 12.06 20.34 -10.27
CA LYS A 220 12.44 20.74 -11.62
C LYS A 220 13.95 20.87 -11.82
N GLU A 221 14.67 21.26 -10.77
CA GLU A 221 16.13 21.42 -10.74
C GLU A 221 16.86 20.17 -10.28
N LEU A 222 16.14 19.05 -10.07
CA LEU A 222 16.78 17.78 -9.73
C LEU A 222 17.78 17.39 -10.82
N ASP A 223 18.98 16.99 -10.41
CA ASP A 223 19.98 16.49 -11.34
C ASP A 223 19.42 15.32 -12.17
N ASN A 224 19.70 15.35 -13.48
CA ASN A 224 19.11 14.38 -14.41
C ASN A 224 19.53 12.94 -14.09
N ASN A 225 20.77 12.72 -13.68
CA ASN A 225 21.23 11.38 -13.29
C ASN A 225 20.51 10.90 -12.04
N ASN A 226 20.21 11.80 -11.10
CA ASN A 226 19.45 11.48 -9.89
C ASN A 226 17.99 11.09 -10.22
N LEU A 227 17.34 11.82 -11.14
CA LEU A 227 15.98 11.48 -11.57
C LEU A 227 15.95 10.13 -12.30
N ILE A 228 16.89 9.88 -13.21
CA ILE A 228 17.03 8.61 -13.92
C ILE A 228 17.33 7.49 -12.93
N TRP A 229 18.21 7.71 -11.96
CA TRP A 229 18.51 6.73 -10.92
C TRP A 229 17.25 6.37 -10.11
N LEU A 230 16.41 7.34 -9.75
CA LEU A 230 15.12 7.09 -9.06
C LEU A 230 14.20 6.24 -9.94
N LEU A 231 14.01 6.61 -11.20
CA LEU A 231 13.16 5.88 -12.14
C LEU A 231 13.65 4.44 -12.34
N ASP A 232 14.95 4.26 -12.55
CA ASP A 232 15.57 2.95 -12.73
C ASP A 232 15.48 2.10 -11.45
N THR A 233 15.66 2.70 -10.27
CA THR A 233 15.54 1.99 -8.99
C THR A 233 14.11 1.53 -8.75
N ILE A 234 13.12 2.40 -8.95
CA ILE A 234 11.71 2.04 -8.82
C ILE A 234 11.35 0.92 -9.82
N LYS A 235 11.79 1.05 -11.06
CA LYS A 235 11.52 0.08 -12.12
C LYS A 235 12.14 -1.29 -11.86
N ARG A 236 13.36 -1.34 -11.31
CA ARG A 236 14.14 -2.57 -11.13
C ARG A 236 14.00 -3.19 -9.75
N GLU A 237 13.97 -2.35 -8.71
CA GLU A 237 14.08 -2.80 -7.32
C GLU A 237 12.75 -2.76 -6.56
N LEU A 238 11.70 -2.17 -7.15
CA LEU A 238 10.40 -2.06 -6.51
C LEU A 238 9.30 -2.74 -7.32
N ILE A 239 9.05 -2.31 -8.55
CA ILE A 239 7.93 -2.81 -9.37
C ILE A 239 7.96 -4.35 -9.54
N PRO A 240 9.09 -5.03 -9.79
CA PRO A 240 9.10 -6.48 -9.96
C PRO A 240 8.75 -7.27 -8.69
N PHE A 241 8.93 -6.66 -7.53
CA PHE A 241 8.64 -7.28 -6.23
C PHE A 241 7.23 -7.02 -5.72
N ILE A 242 6.44 -6.25 -6.48
CA ILE A 242 5.05 -5.94 -6.19
C ILE A 242 4.20 -6.43 -7.36
N ASP A 243 3.60 -7.61 -7.21
CA ASP A 243 2.63 -8.10 -8.19
C ASP A 243 1.24 -7.54 -7.87
N ASN A 244 0.93 -6.37 -8.44
CA ASN A 244 -0.36 -5.69 -8.28
C ASN A 244 -1.57 -6.46 -8.86
N LYS A 245 -1.36 -7.61 -9.49
CA LYS A 245 -2.44 -8.54 -9.87
C LYS A 245 -2.83 -9.48 -8.72
N THR A 246 -2.00 -9.57 -7.68
CA THR A 246 -2.26 -10.37 -6.49
C THR A 246 -2.65 -9.49 -5.32
N SER A 247 -3.42 -10.03 -4.39
CA SER A 247 -3.78 -9.33 -3.15
C SER A 247 -2.57 -9.03 -2.25
N GLN A 248 -1.56 -9.89 -2.28
CA GLN A 248 -0.32 -9.67 -1.52
C GLN A 248 0.49 -8.52 -2.10
N GLY A 249 0.48 -8.35 -3.43
CA GLY A 249 1.11 -7.22 -4.10
C GLY A 249 0.43 -5.89 -3.77
N GLU A 250 -0.90 -5.88 -3.72
CA GLU A 250 -1.67 -4.71 -3.27
C GLU A 250 -1.32 -4.33 -1.81
N ASP A 251 -1.19 -5.32 -0.92
CA ASP A 251 -0.77 -5.09 0.47
C ASP A 251 0.66 -4.54 0.57
N LEU A 252 1.57 -4.98 -0.30
CA LEU A 252 2.95 -4.47 -0.35
C LEU A 252 3.02 -3.05 -0.90
N LEU A 253 2.20 -2.71 -1.87
CA LEU A 253 2.11 -1.36 -2.39
C LEU A 253 1.59 -0.40 -1.31
N ASN A 254 0.58 -0.81 -0.55
CA ASN A 254 0.10 -0.08 0.62
C ASN A 254 1.19 0.06 1.70
N LEU A 255 1.96 -0.99 1.97
CA LEU A 255 3.09 -0.97 2.89
C LEU A 255 4.17 0.03 2.44
N PHE A 256 4.48 0.07 1.15
CA PHE A 256 5.41 1.03 0.56
C PHE A 256 4.97 2.47 0.86
N PHE A 257 3.72 2.82 0.57
CA PHE A 257 3.20 4.17 0.84
C PHE A 257 3.12 4.50 2.32
N THR A 258 2.68 3.56 3.14
CA THR A 258 2.63 3.75 4.61
C THR A 258 4.03 3.99 5.18
N THR A 259 5.04 3.33 4.63
CA THR A 259 6.44 3.52 5.07
C THR A 259 6.96 4.90 4.69
N PHE A 260 6.66 5.41 3.50
CA PHE A 260 6.99 6.79 3.13
C PHE A 260 6.24 7.81 4.00
N ASN A 261 4.97 7.58 4.26
CA ASN A 261 4.13 8.49 5.06
C ASN A 261 4.55 8.55 6.54
N LYS A 262 5.18 7.51 7.09
CA LYS A 262 5.76 7.56 8.45
C LYS A 262 6.77 8.70 8.64
N TYR A 263 7.44 9.11 7.58
CA TYR A 263 8.43 10.18 7.62
C TYR A 263 7.80 11.56 7.41
N VAL A 264 6.64 11.63 6.76
CA VAL A 264 5.90 12.88 6.51
C VAL A 264 5.22 13.40 7.78
N GLY A 265 4.86 12.52 8.70
CA GLY A 265 3.99 12.84 9.85
C GLY A 265 4.66 13.43 11.08
N LYS A 266 5.97 13.70 11.11
CA LYS A 266 6.61 14.26 12.32
C LYS A 266 6.14 15.68 12.67
N ASN A 267 5.65 16.43 11.70
CA ASN A 267 5.16 17.80 11.89
C ASN A 267 3.64 17.92 11.96
N ASP A 268 2.90 16.86 11.57
CA ASP A 268 1.43 16.86 11.59
C ASP A 268 0.94 15.92 12.70
N LYS A 269 0.87 16.43 13.92
CA LYS A 269 0.44 15.71 15.14
C LYS A 269 -1.02 15.21 15.06
N ASN A 270 -1.76 15.55 14.01
CA ASN A 270 -3.19 15.31 13.88
C ASN A 270 -3.54 14.15 12.95
N GLN A 271 -2.60 13.58 12.20
CA GLN A 271 -2.83 12.43 11.32
C GLN A 271 -2.16 11.17 11.86
N ALA A 272 -2.90 10.38 12.63
CA ALA A 272 -2.47 9.05 13.05
C ALA A 272 -2.88 8.03 11.97
N TYR A 273 -1.90 7.49 11.25
CA TYR A 273 -2.16 6.43 10.27
C TYR A 273 -2.59 5.14 10.96
N THR A 274 -3.70 4.57 10.51
CA THR A 274 -4.16 3.28 11.00
C THR A 274 -3.20 2.17 10.56
N PRO A 275 -2.69 1.33 11.48
CA PRO A 275 -1.82 0.21 11.11
C PRO A 275 -2.53 -0.76 10.15
N THR A 276 -1.80 -1.26 9.15
CA THR A 276 -2.35 -2.14 8.10
C THR A 276 -2.98 -3.42 8.65
N HIS A 277 -2.43 -4.00 9.71
CA HIS A 277 -3.00 -5.19 10.34
C HIS A 277 -4.35 -4.90 11.03
N ILE A 278 -4.58 -3.69 11.51
CA ILE A 278 -5.88 -3.28 12.06
C ILE A 278 -6.88 -3.00 10.95
N THR A 279 -6.47 -2.34 9.86
CA THR A 279 -7.37 -2.16 8.70
C THR A 279 -7.77 -3.50 8.10
N ASP A 280 -6.84 -4.47 8.08
CA ASP A 280 -7.09 -5.85 7.66
C ASP A 280 -8.16 -6.51 8.54
N PHE A 281 -8.00 -6.44 9.86
CA PHE A 281 -8.96 -6.97 10.83
C PHE A 281 -10.35 -6.32 10.70
N MET A 282 -10.40 -4.99 10.54
CA MET A 282 -11.67 -4.26 10.38
C MET A 282 -12.41 -4.67 9.10
N CYS A 283 -11.71 -4.92 8.02
CA CYS A 283 -12.30 -5.45 6.80
C CYS A 283 -12.90 -6.86 7.00
N GLU A 284 -12.25 -7.73 7.81
CA GLU A 284 -12.78 -9.08 8.08
C GLU A 284 -14.07 -9.02 8.90
N ILE A 285 -14.08 -8.29 10.02
CA ILE A 285 -15.25 -8.25 10.92
C ILE A 285 -16.50 -7.61 10.29
N THR A 286 -16.35 -6.84 9.21
CA THR A 286 -17.48 -6.27 8.46
C THR A 286 -18.09 -7.26 7.46
N ASN A 287 -17.58 -8.48 7.38
CA ASN A 287 -18.01 -9.49 6.41
C ASN A 287 -17.98 -8.99 4.97
N LEU A 288 -16.93 -8.24 4.62
CA LEU A 288 -16.70 -7.68 3.30
C LEU A 288 -16.80 -8.74 2.21
N SER A 289 -17.56 -8.49 1.15
CA SER A 289 -17.74 -9.39 0.01
C SER A 289 -17.32 -8.73 -1.30
N LYS A 290 -17.18 -9.48 -2.38
CA LYS A 290 -16.94 -8.92 -3.72
C LYS A 290 -18.09 -8.01 -4.21
N GLU A 291 -19.28 -8.09 -3.60
CA GLU A 291 -20.44 -7.27 -3.93
C GLU A 291 -20.55 -6.01 -3.06
N SER A 292 -19.69 -5.87 -2.05
CA SER A 292 -19.75 -4.74 -1.12
C SER A 292 -19.46 -3.42 -1.81
N ARG A 293 -20.10 -2.35 -1.33
CA ARG A 293 -19.85 -0.95 -1.69
C ARG A 293 -19.31 -0.25 -0.46
N VAL A 294 -18.04 0.06 -0.49
CA VAL A 294 -17.25 0.47 0.68
C VAL A 294 -17.07 1.98 0.69
N LEU A 295 -17.33 2.61 1.82
CA LEU A 295 -17.07 4.01 2.07
C LEU A 295 -16.09 4.19 3.23
N ASP A 296 -15.08 5.03 3.03
CA ASP A 296 -14.34 5.69 4.10
C ASP A 296 -14.64 7.19 4.04
N PRO A 297 -15.46 7.74 4.97
CA PRO A 297 -15.88 9.14 4.94
C PRO A 297 -14.81 10.12 5.47
N THR A 298 -13.66 9.62 5.93
CA THR A 298 -12.51 10.37 6.45
C THR A 298 -11.22 9.70 6.00
N CYS A 299 -11.10 9.48 4.68
CA CYS A 299 -10.21 8.44 4.14
C CYS A 299 -8.71 8.74 4.28
N GLY A 300 -8.30 9.95 4.61
CA GLY A 300 -6.90 10.31 4.75
C GLY A 300 -6.12 9.96 3.47
N SER A 301 -5.13 9.09 3.59
CA SER A 301 -4.35 8.57 2.46
C SER A 301 -5.03 7.41 1.69
N GLY A 302 -6.23 6.99 2.07
CA GLY A 302 -6.96 5.91 1.42
C GLY A 302 -6.61 4.49 1.87
N SER A 303 -5.95 4.31 3.00
CA SER A 303 -5.48 3.00 3.47
C SER A 303 -6.59 1.97 3.65
N PHE A 304 -7.75 2.35 4.22
CA PHE A 304 -8.92 1.47 4.32
C PHE A 304 -9.47 1.08 2.96
N LEU A 305 -9.51 2.03 2.01
CA LEU A 305 -10.04 1.81 0.68
C LEU A 305 -9.19 0.80 -0.10
N VAL A 306 -7.87 0.95 -0.06
CA VAL A 306 -6.93 0.02 -0.67
C VAL A 306 -7.06 -1.37 -0.05
N GLN A 307 -7.10 -1.47 1.28
CA GLN A 307 -7.23 -2.75 1.97
C GLN A 307 -8.54 -3.45 1.64
N ALA A 308 -9.66 -2.72 1.64
CA ALA A 308 -10.96 -3.26 1.26
C ALA A 308 -10.97 -3.73 -0.19
N MET A 309 -10.46 -2.91 -1.12
CA MET A 309 -10.35 -3.26 -2.53
C MET A 309 -9.53 -4.53 -2.74
N SER A 310 -8.35 -4.65 -2.11
CA SER A 310 -7.50 -5.84 -2.18
C SER A 310 -8.26 -7.10 -1.78
N LYS A 311 -8.98 -7.07 -0.64
CA LYS A 311 -9.80 -8.20 -0.17
C LYS A 311 -10.95 -8.54 -1.11
N MET A 312 -11.64 -7.53 -1.65
CA MET A 312 -12.72 -7.73 -2.61
C MET A 312 -12.20 -8.36 -3.91
N LEU A 313 -11.05 -7.90 -4.41
CA LEU A 313 -10.38 -8.48 -5.59
C LEU A 313 -9.97 -9.93 -5.36
N ARG A 314 -9.50 -10.28 -4.15
CA ARG A 314 -9.21 -11.67 -3.76
C ARG A 314 -10.47 -12.54 -3.82
N LYS A 315 -11.60 -12.04 -3.30
CA LYS A 315 -12.89 -12.74 -3.34
C LYS A 315 -13.51 -12.81 -4.74
N ALA A 316 -13.15 -11.91 -5.64
CA ALA A 316 -13.54 -11.96 -7.06
C ALA A 316 -12.74 -12.99 -7.86
N GLY A 317 -11.55 -13.41 -7.38
CA GLY A 317 -10.70 -14.38 -8.07
C GLY A 317 -10.28 -13.89 -9.46
N ASN A 318 -10.45 -14.73 -10.49
CA ASN A 318 -10.08 -14.45 -11.88
C ASN A 318 -11.20 -13.79 -12.71
N ASP A 319 -12.30 -13.35 -12.09
CA ASP A 319 -13.39 -12.67 -12.78
C ASP A 319 -12.98 -11.23 -13.12
N GLU A 320 -12.47 -11.02 -14.32
CA GLU A 320 -11.95 -9.73 -14.80
C GLU A 320 -13.01 -8.63 -14.85
N GLU A 321 -14.26 -8.95 -15.18
CA GLU A 321 -15.34 -7.95 -15.18
C GLU A 321 -15.67 -7.51 -13.76
N LYS A 322 -15.75 -8.46 -12.84
CA LYS A 322 -15.98 -8.16 -11.43
C LYS A 322 -14.84 -7.35 -10.82
N ARG A 323 -13.59 -7.70 -11.13
CA ARG A 323 -12.40 -6.95 -10.71
C ARG A 323 -12.43 -5.50 -11.19
N LYS A 324 -12.78 -5.27 -12.48
CA LYS A 324 -12.95 -3.93 -13.04
C LYS A 324 -14.08 -3.16 -12.36
N ASN A 325 -15.20 -3.83 -12.09
CA ASN A 325 -16.34 -3.21 -11.42
C ASN A 325 -16.00 -2.81 -9.97
N ILE A 326 -15.29 -3.67 -9.22
CA ILE A 326 -14.81 -3.35 -7.86
C ILE A 326 -13.98 -2.07 -7.90
N LYS A 327 -12.94 -2.03 -8.72
CA LYS A 327 -12.04 -0.88 -8.84
C LYS A 327 -12.77 0.40 -9.27
N LYS A 328 -13.77 0.30 -10.14
CA LYS A 328 -14.42 1.46 -10.76
C LYS A 328 -15.62 2.00 -9.99
N ASN A 329 -16.40 1.13 -9.34
CA ASN A 329 -17.75 1.46 -8.91
C ASN A 329 -18.07 1.08 -7.45
N GLN A 330 -17.15 0.45 -6.69
CA GLN A 330 -17.48 -0.11 -5.39
C GLN A 330 -16.64 0.47 -4.23
N ILE A 331 -15.67 1.33 -4.51
CA ILE A 331 -14.78 1.93 -3.53
C ILE A 331 -14.99 3.44 -3.52
N PHE A 332 -15.32 4.01 -2.36
CA PHE A 332 -15.70 5.42 -2.19
C PHE A 332 -14.96 6.04 -1.02
N GLY A 333 -14.49 7.27 -1.18
CA GLY A 333 -13.79 8.00 -0.14
C GLY A 333 -14.17 9.48 -0.10
N ILE A 334 -14.14 10.05 1.10
CA ILE A 334 -14.29 11.50 1.29
C ILE A 334 -13.13 11.96 2.17
N GLU A 335 -12.44 13.02 1.74
CA GLU A 335 -11.36 13.64 2.51
C GLU A 335 -11.44 15.16 2.39
N LYS A 336 -11.43 15.83 3.53
CA LYS A 336 -11.57 17.30 3.57
C LYS A 336 -10.22 18.01 3.35
N GLU A 337 -9.13 17.42 3.77
CA GLU A 337 -7.80 18.02 3.70
C GLU A 337 -7.17 17.76 2.34
N GLU A 338 -6.87 18.82 1.57
CA GLU A 338 -6.39 18.71 0.18
C GLU A 338 -5.12 17.88 0.03
N LYS A 339 -4.17 17.94 0.98
CA LYS A 339 -2.93 17.17 0.88
C LYS A 339 -3.19 15.68 1.07
N ALA A 340 -4.01 15.30 2.05
CA ALA A 340 -4.40 13.91 2.29
C ALA A 340 -5.22 13.39 1.11
N PHE A 341 -6.13 14.19 0.55
CA PHE A 341 -6.86 13.87 -0.67
C PHE A 341 -5.92 13.63 -1.87
N GLY A 342 -4.87 14.45 -2.04
CA GLY A 342 -3.86 14.23 -3.07
C GLY A 342 -3.11 12.91 -2.91
N LEU A 343 -2.78 12.52 -1.65
CA LEU A 343 -2.17 11.24 -1.34
C LEU A 343 -3.13 10.07 -1.62
N ALA A 344 -4.40 10.18 -1.21
CA ALA A 344 -5.42 9.18 -1.49
C ALA A 344 -5.61 8.98 -3.00
N THR A 345 -5.70 10.09 -3.77
CA THR A 345 -5.80 10.04 -5.23
C THR A 345 -4.61 9.33 -5.86
N THR A 346 -3.39 9.67 -5.43
CA THR A 346 -2.17 9.01 -5.90
C THR A 346 -2.19 7.52 -5.59
N ASN A 347 -2.56 7.16 -4.35
CA ASN A 347 -2.62 5.77 -3.89
C ASN A 347 -3.62 4.95 -4.72
N MET A 348 -4.82 5.47 -4.96
CA MET A 348 -5.81 4.81 -5.79
C MET A 348 -5.38 4.66 -7.26
N LEU A 349 -4.75 5.69 -7.85
CA LEU A 349 -4.22 5.61 -9.22
C LEU A 349 -3.15 4.53 -9.39
N ILE A 350 -2.31 4.31 -8.38
CA ILE A 350 -1.27 3.28 -8.40
C ILE A 350 -1.89 1.89 -8.40
N HIS A 351 -2.98 1.71 -7.67
CA HIS A 351 -3.73 0.46 -7.63
C HIS A 351 -4.63 0.26 -8.86
N GLU A 352 -4.43 1.09 -9.90
CA GLU A 352 -5.19 1.02 -11.15
C GLU A 352 -6.70 1.20 -10.96
N ASP A 353 -7.10 1.92 -9.93
CA ASP A 353 -8.46 2.42 -9.80
C ASP A 353 -8.68 3.54 -10.82
N GLY A 354 -9.28 3.18 -11.95
CA GLY A 354 -9.44 4.07 -13.10
C GLY A 354 -10.44 5.21 -12.91
N LYS A 355 -11.30 5.13 -11.86
CA LYS A 355 -12.27 6.16 -11.48
C LYS A 355 -12.26 6.30 -9.98
N SER A 356 -11.29 7.01 -9.46
CA SER A 356 -11.23 7.31 -8.05
C SER A 356 -12.51 8.03 -7.61
N ASN A 357 -13.45 7.30 -7.00
CA ASN A 357 -14.62 7.88 -6.33
C ASN A 357 -14.22 8.51 -4.99
N ILE A 358 -13.10 9.24 -5.00
CA ILE A 358 -12.66 10.02 -3.85
C ILE A 358 -13.01 11.48 -4.11
N ILE A 359 -13.66 12.10 -3.13
CA ILE A 359 -14.14 13.48 -3.18
C ILE A 359 -13.38 14.30 -2.14
N CYS A 360 -12.93 15.50 -2.55
CA CYS A 360 -12.35 16.48 -1.64
C CYS A 360 -13.48 17.36 -1.06
N ASP A 361 -14.02 16.94 0.08
CA ASP A 361 -15.10 17.67 0.73
C ASP A 361 -15.29 17.24 2.19
N SER A 362 -16.19 17.92 2.89
CA SER A 362 -16.70 17.48 4.18
C SER A 362 -17.69 16.33 4.01
N CYS A 363 -17.51 15.22 4.74
CA CYS A 363 -18.46 14.10 4.70
C CYS A 363 -19.88 14.48 5.16
N PHE A 364 -20.02 15.55 5.94
CA PHE A 364 -21.32 16.06 6.40
C PHE A 364 -22.13 16.74 5.28
N ASP A 365 -21.45 17.25 4.27
CA ASP A 365 -22.06 17.95 3.13
C ASP A 365 -22.40 17.00 1.97
N ARG A 366 -22.04 15.71 2.10
CA ARG A 366 -22.20 14.69 1.06
C ARG A 366 -23.25 13.61 1.38
N LYS A 367 -24.23 13.92 2.22
CA LYS A 367 -25.29 13.00 2.64
C LYS A 367 -26.01 12.34 1.45
N GLU A 368 -26.49 13.13 0.49
CA GLU A 368 -27.21 12.61 -0.66
C GLU A 368 -26.31 11.80 -1.60
N TRP A 369 -25.04 12.21 -1.74
CA TRP A 369 -24.07 11.43 -2.49
C TRP A 369 -23.84 10.05 -1.84
N ILE A 370 -23.69 9.98 -0.51
CA ILE A 370 -23.52 8.71 0.22
C ILE A 370 -24.74 7.81 0.00
N LYS A 371 -25.95 8.35 0.12
CA LYS A 371 -27.20 7.61 -0.09
C LYS A 371 -27.34 7.06 -1.51
N ASN A 372 -27.01 7.88 -2.51
CA ASN A 372 -27.16 7.52 -3.93
C ASN A 372 -26.13 6.49 -4.40
N ASN A 373 -25.08 6.23 -3.60
CA ASN A 373 -24.07 5.23 -3.90
C ASN A 373 -24.32 3.87 -3.24
N ASP A 374 -25.48 3.62 -2.63
CA ASP A 374 -25.88 2.35 -2.04
C ASP A 374 -24.78 1.70 -1.16
N ILE A 375 -24.12 2.52 -0.35
CA ILE A 375 -23.05 2.08 0.54
C ILE A 375 -23.60 1.07 1.54
N ASN A 376 -22.89 -0.05 1.71
CA ASN A 376 -23.26 -1.10 2.67
C ASN A 376 -22.10 -1.52 3.60
N ILE A 377 -20.89 -1.00 3.39
CA ILE A 377 -19.77 -1.13 4.32
C ILE A 377 -19.17 0.25 4.56
N VAL A 378 -19.04 0.62 5.82
CA VAL A 378 -18.32 1.83 6.24
C VAL A 378 -17.11 1.42 7.09
N LEU A 379 -15.94 1.89 6.71
CA LEU A 379 -14.70 1.73 7.45
C LEU A 379 -14.16 3.12 7.75
N MET A 380 -13.89 3.46 8.99
CA MET A 380 -13.42 4.80 9.31
C MET A 380 -12.55 4.89 10.56
N ASN A 381 -11.64 5.83 10.53
CA ASN A 381 -10.87 6.31 11.67
C ASN A 381 -11.00 7.84 11.70
N PRO A 382 -12.08 8.40 12.29
CA PRO A 382 -12.36 9.84 12.24
C PRO A 382 -11.36 10.64 13.10
N PRO A 383 -11.21 11.94 12.86
CA PRO A 383 -10.39 12.79 13.72
C PRO A 383 -10.97 12.90 15.13
N PHE A 384 -10.11 12.66 16.16
CA PHE A 384 -10.55 12.62 17.57
C PHE A 384 -10.61 13.99 18.26
N ASN A 385 -10.16 15.04 17.59
CA ASN A 385 -10.06 16.41 18.12
C ASN A 385 -11.15 17.35 17.60
N GLY A 386 -12.19 16.82 16.97
CA GLY A 386 -13.25 17.62 16.36
C GLY A 386 -12.86 18.38 15.08
N GLN A 387 -11.66 18.17 14.57
CA GLN A 387 -11.22 18.79 13.32
C GLN A 387 -12.15 18.37 12.17
N GLY A 388 -12.59 19.36 11.38
CA GLY A 388 -13.50 19.11 10.26
C GLY A 388 -14.97 19.08 10.61
N MET A 389 -15.35 19.21 11.87
CA MET A 389 -16.76 19.30 12.26
C MET A 389 -17.42 20.61 11.76
N PRO A 390 -18.73 20.59 11.46
CA PRO A 390 -19.45 21.78 11.03
C PRO A 390 -19.48 22.88 12.11
N ASP A 391 -19.36 24.15 11.72
CA ASP A 391 -19.39 25.30 12.63
C ASP A 391 -20.79 25.54 13.27
N LYS A 392 -21.83 25.09 12.59
CA LYS A 392 -23.24 25.23 13.02
C LYS A 392 -23.69 23.97 13.73
N GLN A 393 -23.53 23.89 15.02
CA GLN A 393 -23.85 22.68 15.74
C GLN A 393 -24.72 22.90 16.96
N MET A 394 -25.60 21.94 17.22
CA MET A 394 -26.27 21.77 18.52
C MET A 394 -25.26 21.54 19.68
N VAL A 395 -24.00 21.34 19.35
CA VAL A 395 -22.90 21.09 20.28
C VAL A 395 -21.98 22.31 20.31
N SER A 396 -21.89 22.99 21.45
CA SER A 396 -20.98 24.12 21.62
C SER A 396 -19.53 23.73 21.37
N LYS A 397 -18.64 24.69 21.03
CA LYS A 397 -17.20 24.41 20.85
C LYS A 397 -16.58 23.59 21.99
N LYS A 398 -17.09 23.74 23.21
CA LYS A 398 -16.71 22.94 24.38
C LYS A 398 -17.10 21.47 24.28
N ASN A 399 -18.20 21.14 23.59
CA ASN A 399 -18.73 19.79 23.48
C ASN A 399 -18.22 19.05 22.25
N VAL A 400 -17.68 19.75 21.24
CA VAL A 400 -17.06 19.14 20.05
C VAL A 400 -15.90 18.25 20.45
N ASP A 401 -15.06 18.70 21.38
CA ASP A 401 -13.92 17.89 21.85
C ASP A 401 -14.36 16.71 22.72
N SER A 402 -15.53 16.76 23.38
CA SER A 402 -16.05 15.66 24.19
C SER A 402 -16.55 14.49 23.34
N THR A 403 -16.94 14.70 22.09
CA THR A 403 -17.40 13.59 21.20
C THR A 403 -16.28 12.71 20.69
N LYS A 404 -15.02 13.20 20.66
CA LYS A 404 -13.83 12.44 20.27
C LYS A 404 -13.99 11.63 18.99
N GLY A 405 -14.65 12.20 17.97
CA GLY A 405 -14.93 11.55 16.69
C GLY A 405 -16.23 10.74 16.64
N PHE A 406 -16.93 10.51 17.75
CA PHE A 406 -18.18 9.76 17.75
C PHE A 406 -19.28 10.47 16.96
N TYR A 407 -19.25 11.80 16.86
CA TYR A 407 -20.18 12.55 16.04
C TYR A 407 -20.11 12.20 14.54
N PHE A 408 -18.91 11.94 14.02
CA PHE A 408 -18.75 11.45 12.64
C PHE A 408 -19.46 10.11 12.44
N VAL A 409 -19.29 9.20 13.36
CA VAL A 409 -19.95 7.88 13.33
C VAL A 409 -21.46 8.02 13.37
N TYR A 410 -21.96 8.86 14.28
CA TYR A 410 -23.39 9.15 14.46
C TYR A 410 -24.04 9.70 13.17
N GLU A 411 -23.42 10.69 12.54
CA GLU A 411 -23.96 11.29 11.31
C GLU A 411 -23.88 10.31 10.12
N ILE A 412 -22.73 9.67 9.92
CA ILE A 412 -22.54 8.74 8.80
C ILE A 412 -23.47 7.52 8.93
N ALA A 413 -23.67 6.99 10.12
CA ALA A 413 -24.63 5.91 10.35
C ALA A 413 -26.05 6.29 9.92
N ASN A 414 -26.45 7.57 10.07
CA ASN A 414 -27.76 8.06 9.61
C ASN A 414 -27.83 8.29 8.09
N TYR A 415 -26.69 8.27 7.36
CA TYR A 415 -26.68 8.44 5.91
C TYR A 415 -26.72 7.10 5.16
N VAL A 416 -26.39 6.00 5.83
CA VAL A 416 -26.36 4.65 5.27
C VAL A 416 -27.60 3.87 5.74
N ASN A 417 -28.42 3.40 4.80
CA ASN A 417 -29.68 2.77 5.11
C ASN A 417 -29.53 1.40 5.79
N LYS A 418 -28.58 0.57 5.29
CA LYS A 418 -28.34 -0.79 5.78
C LYS A 418 -26.91 -1.22 5.47
N GLY A 419 -26.28 -1.93 6.38
CA GLY A 419 -24.93 -2.46 6.17
C GLY A 419 -24.16 -2.60 7.47
N MET A 420 -22.82 -2.64 7.35
CA MET A 420 -21.93 -2.71 8.50
C MET A 420 -21.06 -1.45 8.58
N LEU A 421 -20.86 -0.95 9.78
CA LEU A 421 -19.97 0.17 10.08
C LEU A 421 -18.95 -0.28 11.13
N ALA A 422 -17.67 -0.26 10.77
CA ALA A 422 -16.57 -0.44 11.70
C ALA A 422 -15.79 0.86 11.85
N THR A 423 -15.59 1.31 13.07
CA THR A 423 -14.90 2.57 13.37
C THR A 423 -13.90 2.41 14.49
N ILE A 424 -12.78 3.14 14.41
CA ILE A 424 -11.84 3.29 15.52
C ILE A 424 -12.20 4.56 16.28
N LEU A 425 -12.34 4.44 17.60
CA LEU A 425 -12.64 5.57 18.48
C LEU A 425 -11.84 5.48 19.77
N PRO A 426 -11.56 6.62 20.45
CA PRO A 426 -11.04 6.61 21.82
C PRO A 426 -11.95 5.84 22.79
N LEU A 427 -11.38 5.13 23.76
CA LEU A 427 -12.14 4.39 24.77
C LEU A 427 -13.18 5.25 25.51
N GLN A 428 -12.94 6.55 25.63
CA GLN A 428 -13.87 7.52 26.22
C GLN A 428 -15.25 7.51 25.53
N CYS A 429 -15.32 7.22 24.22
CA CYS A 429 -16.57 7.10 23.49
C CYS A 429 -17.38 5.87 23.92
N ALA A 430 -16.71 4.82 24.32
CA ALA A 430 -17.32 3.59 24.81
C ALA A 430 -17.78 3.71 26.27
N ILE A 431 -16.99 4.35 27.12
CA ILE A 431 -17.32 4.61 28.54
C ILE A 431 -18.58 5.49 28.62
N GLY A 432 -18.62 6.60 27.89
CA GLY A 432 -19.84 7.35 27.68
C GLY A 432 -20.43 8.09 28.89
N SER A 433 -19.59 8.54 29.84
CA SER A 433 -20.03 9.30 31.00
C SER A 433 -20.51 10.73 30.68
N ASP A 434 -20.17 11.25 29.49
CA ASP A 434 -20.61 12.56 29.01
C ASP A 434 -22.04 12.50 28.46
N LYS A 435 -22.88 13.49 28.85
CA LYS A 435 -24.29 13.55 28.44
C LYS A 435 -24.51 13.57 26.93
N VAL A 436 -23.56 14.14 26.17
CA VAL A 436 -23.66 14.22 24.70
C VAL A 436 -23.40 12.84 24.09
N ILE A 437 -22.35 12.15 24.55
CA ILE A 437 -22.04 10.79 24.09
C ILE A 437 -23.16 9.82 24.49
N SER A 438 -23.67 9.89 25.73
CA SER A 438 -24.78 9.03 26.18
C SER A 438 -26.04 9.24 25.33
N LYS A 439 -26.38 10.48 24.97
CA LYS A 439 -27.47 10.76 24.04
C LYS A 439 -27.21 10.14 22.65
N MET A 440 -26.01 10.29 22.10
CA MET A 440 -25.66 9.70 20.81
C MET A 440 -25.70 8.17 20.87
N LYS A 441 -25.21 7.53 21.94
CA LYS A 441 -25.31 6.09 22.16
C LYS A 441 -26.78 5.63 22.14
N LYS A 442 -27.67 6.37 22.82
CA LYS A 442 -29.11 6.09 22.84
C LYS A 442 -29.72 6.17 21.43
N ASP A 443 -29.44 7.23 20.71
CA ASP A 443 -29.97 7.44 19.35
C ASP A 443 -29.42 6.42 18.37
N MET A 444 -28.15 6.01 18.52
CA MET A 444 -27.51 4.96 17.73
C MET A 444 -28.19 3.60 17.97
N LEU A 445 -28.39 3.18 19.22
CA LEU A 445 -29.05 1.92 19.55
C LEU A 445 -30.52 1.88 19.14
N ALA A 446 -31.19 3.04 19.10
CA ALA A 446 -32.59 3.12 18.62
C ALA A 446 -32.71 2.76 17.12
N LYS A 447 -31.66 2.88 16.34
CA LYS A 447 -31.67 2.68 14.88
C LYS A 447 -30.73 1.57 14.39
N HIS A 448 -29.67 1.27 15.13
CA HIS A 448 -28.56 0.41 14.73
C HIS A 448 -28.19 -0.55 15.87
N THR A 449 -27.71 -1.72 15.52
CA THR A 449 -27.28 -2.72 16.52
C THR A 449 -25.78 -2.63 16.75
N LEU A 450 -25.33 -2.46 17.99
CA LEU A 450 -23.94 -2.63 18.38
C LEU A 450 -23.63 -4.14 18.44
N LYS A 451 -22.88 -4.63 17.43
CA LYS A 451 -22.52 -6.06 17.30
C LYS A 451 -21.34 -6.44 18.18
N ALA A 452 -20.32 -5.57 18.19
CA ALA A 452 -19.09 -5.83 18.93
C ALA A 452 -18.33 -4.54 19.25
N VAL A 453 -17.51 -4.63 20.32
CA VAL A 453 -16.46 -3.65 20.63
C VAL A 453 -15.15 -4.39 20.94
N PHE A 454 -14.05 -3.91 20.38
CA PHE A 454 -12.73 -4.52 20.55
C PHE A 454 -11.76 -3.48 21.11
N SER A 455 -11.31 -3.66 22.35
CA SER A 455 -10.28 -2.81 22.96
C SER A 455 -8.93 -3.10 22.31
N LEU A 456 -8.26 -2.07 21.78
CA LEU A 456 -6.99 -2.21 21.06
C LEU A 456 -5.78 -1.96 21.98
N PRO A 457 -4.55 -2.37 21.56
CA PRO A 457 -3.32 -2.07 22.28
C PRO A 457 -3.14 -0.56 22.54
N ASP A 458 -2.67 -0.19 23.73
CA ASP A 458 -2.53 1.20 24.15
C ASP A 458 -1.54 2.01 23.30
N ASP A 459 -0.67 1.32 22.58
CA ASP A 459 0.36 1.90 21.73
C ASP A 459 0.11 1.70 20.24
N ILE A 460 -1.13 1.40 19.84
CA ILE A 460 -1.48 1.04 18.46
C ILE A 460 -1.05 2.09 17.43
N PHE A 461 -1.09 3.37 17.78
CA PHE A 461 -0.69 4.50 16.93
C PHE A 461 0.74 4.99 17.17
N TYR A 462 1.57 4.26 17.95
CA TYR A 462 2.95 4.66 18.15
C TYR A 462 3.76 4.63 16.84
N PRO A 463 4.57 5.67 16.51
CA PRO A 463 4.95 6.82 17.34
C PRO A 463 4.03 8.06 17.18
N GLY A 464 2.96 7.99 16.41
CA GLY A 464 2.15 9.16 16.01
C GLY A 464 1.29 9.73 17.15
N ALA A 465 0.53 8.88 17.84
CA ALA A 465 -0.39 9.29 18.91
C ALA A 465 -0.33 8.32 20.11
N SER A 466 -0.70 8.84 21.28
CA SER A 466 -0.83 8.05 22.52
C SER A 466 -2.28 8.16 23.03
N VAL A 467 -3.18 7.47 22.34
CA VAL A 467 -4.62 7.44 22.67
C VAL A 467 -5.06 5.99 22.73
N ASN A 468 -5.66 5.61 23.86
CA ASN A 468 -6.27 4.29 24.01
C ASN A 468 -7.56 4.23 23.21
N THR A 469 -7.68 3.25 22.34
CA THR A 469 -8.78 3.15 21.36
C THR A 469 -9.45 1.80 21.38
N CYS A 470 -10.67 1.78 20.84
CA CYS A 470 -11.41 0.56 20.53
C CYS A 470 -11.94 0.61 19.10
N ILE A 471 -12.25 -0.55 18.54
CA ILE A 471 -13.07 -0.67 17.34
C ILE A 471 -14.51 -0.91 17.80
N MET A 472 -15.46 -0.12 17.26
CA MET A 472 -16.89 -0.38 17.41
C MET A 472 -17.45 -0.88 16.09
N LEU A 473 -18.24 -1.95 16.13
CA LEU A 473 -18.88 -2.57 14.98
C LEU A 473 -20.39 -2.46 15.11
N PHE A 474 -21.02 -1.73 14.19
CA PHE A 474 -22.45 -1.57 14.12
C PHE A 474 -23.05 -2.26 12.90
N GLU A 475 -24.22 -2.89 13.09
CA GLU A 475 -25.13 -3.27 12.01
C GLU A 475 -26.14 -2.14 11.83
N LEU A 476 -26.08 -1.49 10.67
CA LEU A 476 -26.88 -0.31 10.36
C LEU A 476 -28.30 -0.68 9.92
N GLY A 477 -29.27 0.14 10.29
CA GLY A 477 -30.66 -0.03 9.91
C GLY A 477 -31.43 -1.12 10.67
N VAL A 478 -30.83 -1.68 11.72
CA VAL A 478 -31.45 -2.69 12.60
C VAL A 478 -31.39 -2.18 14.03
N PRO A 479 -32.53 -1.81 14.68
CA PRO A 479 -32.55 -1.39 16.07
C PRO A 479 -31.92 -2.42 17.01
N HIS A 480 -31.18 -1.95 18.00
CA HIS A 480 -30.53 -2.81 18.98
C HIS A 480 -31.56 -3.48 19.91
N ASP A 481 -31.46 -4.78 20.03
CA ASP A 481 -32.22 -5.56 20.98
C ASP A 481 -31.41 -5.73 22.28
N SER A 482 -31.79 -4.98 23.32
CA SER A 482 -31.09 -4.99 24.61
C SER A 482 -31.13 -6.33 25.37
N THR A 483 -31.91 -7.30 24.89
CA THR A 483 -31.91 -8.66 25.45
C THR A 483 -30.86 -9.56 24.81
N LYS A 484 -30.34 -9.18 23.64
CA LYS A 484 -29.28 -9.91 22.94
C LYS A 484 -27.90 -9.45 23.40
N LYS A 485 -27.01 -10.42 23.48
CA LYS A 485 -25.63 -10.16 23.89
C LYS A 485 -24.83 -9.50 22.77
N THR A 486 -24.09 -8.45 23.11
CA THR A 486 -23.04 -7.83 22.30
C THR A 486 -21.70 -8.50 22.64
N PHE A 487 -20.82 -8.65 21.63
CA PHE A 487 -19.49 -9.22 21.81
C PHE A 487 -18.51 -8.11 22.25
N PHE A 488 -17.71 -8.42 23.27
CA PHE A 488 -16.62 -7.54 23.74
C PHE A 488 -15.29 -8.28 23.70
N GLY A 489 -14.34 -7.80 22.90
CA GLY A 489 -12.99 -8.35 22.79
C GLY A 489 -11.96 -7.49 23.51
N TYR A 490 -11.15 -8.10 24.38
CA TYR A 490 -10.01 -7.47 25.02
C TYR A 490 -8.74 -7.76 24.19
N TYR A 491 -8.58 -7.03 23.11
CA TYR A 491 -7.57 -7.32 22.09
C TYR A 491 -6.32 -6.45 22.25
N LYS A 492 -5.81 -6.38 23.49
CA LYS A 492 -4.65 -5.56 23.86
C LYS A 492 -3.31 -6.09 23.38
N ASN A 493 -3.23 -7.35 22.99
CA ASN A 493 -2.02 -7.96 22.45
C ASN A 493 -2.22 -8.38 21.01
N ASP A 494 -1.72 -7.58 20.09
CA ASP A 494 -1.77 -7.82 18.64
C ASP A 494 -0.50 -8.48 18.07
N GLY A 495 0.42 -8.92 18.93
CA GLY A 495 1.68 -9.52 18.51
C GLY A 495 2.78 -8.51 18.16
N PHE A 496 2.52 -7.21 18.21
CA PHE A 496 3.51 -6.16 17.94
C PHE A 496 4.04 -5.54 19.21
N SER A 497 5.28 -5.07 19.18
CA SER A 497 5.92 -4.37 20.30
C SER A 497 6.69 -3.13 19.83
N LYS A 498 6.80 -2.13 20.71
CA LYS A 498 7.59 -0.92 20.45
C LYS A 498 9.07 -1.24 20.31
N LYS A 499 9.70 -0.71 19.29
CA LYS A 499 11.16 -0.74 19.11
C LYS A 499 11.67 0.67 18.86
N LYS A 500 12.68 1.09 19.63
CA LYS A 500 13.28 2.44 19.50
C LYS A 500 13.67 2.68 18.04
N ASN A 501 13.27 3.81 17.47
CA ASN A 501 13.52 4.25 16.10
C ASN A 501 12.92 3.36 14.97
N LYS A 502 12.18 2.29 15.30
CA LYS A 502 11.57 1.38 14.31
C LYS A 502 10.03 1.35 14.39
N GLY A 503 9.43 2.07 15.33
CA GLY A 503 7.99 2.03 15.56
C GLY A 503 7.56 0.73 16.25
N ARG A 504 6.38 0.22 15.89
CA ARG A 504 5.90 -1.10 16.31
C ARG A 504 6.37 -2.15 15.32
N VAL A 505 6.95 -3.23 15.82
CA VAL A 505 7.45 -4.35 15.00
C VAL A 505 6.79 -5.64 15.46
N GLU A 506 6.49 -6.52 14.53
CA GLU A 506 5.92 -7.83 14.79
C GLU A 506 6.91 -8.66 15.61
N LYS A 507 6.48 -9.11 16.79
CA LYS A 507 7.21 -9.98 17.70
C LYS A 507 6.65 -11.40 17.68
N TYR A 508 5.33 -11.51 17.58
CA TYR A 508 4.59 -12.75 17.45
C TYR A 508 3.72 -12.68 16.20
N SER A 509 3.44 -13.82 15.58
CA SER A 509 2.69 -13.89 14.34
C SER A 509 1.32 -13.21 14.43
N TRP A 510 1.16 -12.11 13.68
CA TRP A 510 -0.13 -11.44 13.53
C TRP A 510 -1.22 -12.38 13.01
N GLU A 511 -0.93 -13.21 12.02
CA GLU A 511 -1.92 -14.11 11.44
C GLU A 511 -2.53 -15.04 12.49
N LYS A 512 -1.72 -15.61 13.39
CA LYS A 512 -2.21 -16.45 14.50
C LYS A 512 -3.07 -15.65 15.49
N THR A 513 -2.65 -14.43 15.80
CA THR A 513 -3.40 -13.53 16.68
C THR A 513 -4.74 -13.14 16.06
N LYS A 514 -4.72 -12.77 14.78
CA LYS A 514 -5.92 -12.42 14.01
C LYS A 514 -6.90 -13.60 13.94
N ASP A 515 -6.42 -14.80 13.66
CA ASP A 515 -7.24 -16.01 13.61
C ASP A 515 -7.93 -16.27 14.95
N LEU A 516 -7.22 -16.09 16.07
CA LEU A 516 -7.79 -16.21 17.40
C LEU A 516 -8.88 -15.16 17.65
N TRP A 517 -8.62 -13.90 17.29
CA TRP A 517 -9.57 -12.80 17.44
C TRP A 517 -10.83 -13.02 16.61
N LEU A 518 -10.67 -13.36 15.33
CA LEU A 518 -11.78 -13.63 14.42
C LEU A 518 -12.58 -14.85 14.86
N LYS A 519 -11.90 -15.93 15.28
CA LYS A 519 -12.57 -17.14 15.76
C LYS A 519 -13.40 -16.87 17.00
N SER A 520 -12.85 -16.14 18.00
CA SER A 520 -13.60 -15.81 19.21
C SER A 520 -14.82 -14.94 18.90
N PHE A 521 -14.70 -13.99 17.97
CA PHE A 521 -15.79 -13.13 17.54
C PHE A 521 -16.88 -13.88 16.75
N TYR A 522 -16.51 -14.62 15.71
CA TYR A 522 -17.50 -15.30 14.86
C TYR A 522 -18.20 -16.46 15.57
N GLU A 523 -17.51 -17.16 16.46
CA GLU A 523 -18.08 -18.23 17.27
C GLU A 523 -18.78 -17.71 18.55
N LEU A 524 -18.74 -16.39 18.80
CA LEU A 524 -19.29 -15.74 19.99
C LEU A 524 -18.82 -16.43 21.29
N LYS A 525 -17.51 -16.70 21.38
CA LYS A 525 -16.93 -17.38 22.55
C LYS A 525 -16.61 -16.41 23.67
N GLU A 526 -16.99 -16.78 24.88
CA GLU A 526 -16.49 -16.19 26.12
C GLU A 526 -15.19 -16.91 26.50
N ILE A 527 -14.09 -16.13 26.55
CA ILE A 527 -12.75 -16.64 26.87
C ILE A 527 -12.18 -15.71 27.94
N ALA A 528 -11.85 -16.26 29.12
CA ALA A 528 -11.26 -15.50 30.20
C ALA A 528 -10.00 -14.75 29.73
N GLY A 529 -9.90 -13.47 30.06
CA GLY A 529 -8.80 -12.60 29.62
C GLY A 529 -8.82 -12.17 28.14
N LEU A 530 -9.78 -12.60 27.31
CA LEU A 530 -9.83 -12.29 25.89
C LEU A 530 -11.19 -11.74 25.41
N SER A 531 -12.32 -12.37 25.80
CA SER A 531 -13.62 -11.98 25.27
C SER A 531 -14.77 -12.31 26.22
N VAL A 532 -15.82 -11.48 26.19
CA VAL A 532 -17.03 -11.62 26.99
C VAL A 532 -18.27 -11.21 26.18
N LEU A 533 -19.41 -11.79 26.51
CA LEU A 533 -20.71 -11.49 25.91
C LEU A 533 -21.63 -10.84 26.95
N LYS A 534 -22.12 -9.63 26.66
CA LYS A 534 -22.99 -8.89 27.58
C LYS A 534 -24.15 -8.26 26.85
N ALA A 535 -25.34 -8.39 27.39
CA ALA A 535 -26.49 -7.58 26.98
C ALA A 535 -26.31 -6.16 27.55
N ILE A 536 -26.47 -5.15 26.71
CA ILE A 536 -26.15 -3.76 27.05
C ILE A 536 -27.26 -2.77 26.65
N ASN A 537 -27.25 -1.64 27.32
CA ASN A 537 -28.04 -0.45 27.03
C ASN A 537 -27.12 0.74 26.72
N TYR A 538 -27.69 1.88 26.40
CA TYR A 538 -26.93 3.11 26.10
C TYR A 538 -26.19 3.69 27.32
N ASP A 539 -26.67 3.42 28.55
CA ASP A 539 -26.04 3.89 29.79
C ASP A 539 -24.88 3.01 30.27
N ASP A 540 -24.75 1.81 29.70
CA ASP A 540 -23.70 0.88 30.04
C ASP A 540 -22.35 1.29 29.42
N GLU A 541 -21.25 0.85 29.99
CA GLU A 541 -19.94 0.91 29.37
C GLU A 541 -19.87 -0.11 28.23
N TRP A 542 -19.38 0.30 27.06
CA TRP A 542 -19.24 -0.57 25.89
C TRP A 542 -17.80 -1.06 25.74
N LEU A 543 -17.26 -1.64 26.79
CA LEU A 543 -15.86 -2.13 26.83
C LEU A 543 -15.77 -3.51 27.46
N ALA A 544 -14.83 -4.32 26.96
CA ALA A 544 -14.51 -5.62 27.54
C ALA A 544 -14.08 -5.50 29.02
N GLU A 545 -13.31 -4.46 29.31
CA GLU A 545 -12.74 -4.18 30.64
C GLU A 545 -13.80 -4.04 31.75
N ALA A 546 -15.03 -3.64 31.40
CA ALA A 546 -16.13 -3.51 32.36
C ALA A 546 -16.74 -4.85 32.78
N TYR A 547 -16.58 -5.91 31.96
CA TYR A 547 -17.31 -7.18 32.13
C TYR A 547 -16.42 -8.40 32.16
N MET A 548 -15.13 -8.26 31.82
CA MET A 548 -14.21 -9.37 31.65
C MET A 548 -13.76 -9.89 33.00
N GLU A 549 -13.83 -11.20 33.17
CA GLU A 549 -13.23 -11.86 34.30
C GLU A 549 -11.72 -12.03 34.09
N THR A 550 -10.95 -11.80 35.16
CA THR A 550 -9.52 -12.03 35.11
C THR A 550 -9.22 -13.52 35.13
N ASP A 551 -8.46 -13.99 34.16
CA ASP A 551 -7.94 -15.35 34.18
C ASP A 551 -6.76 -15.43 35.16
N TYR A 552 -7.03 -15.94 36.34
CA TYR A 552 -6.02 -16.10 37.38
C TYR A 552 -5.13 -17.33 37.15
N GLU A 553 -5.52 -18.27 36.28
CA GLU A 553 -4.76 -19.51 36.04
C GLU A 553 -3.48 -19.24 35.23
N ILE A 554 -3.46 -18.16 34.44
CA ILE A 554 -2.28 -17.74 33.68
C ILE A 554 -1.28 -16.91 34.50
N LEU A 555 -1.64 -16.51 35.73
CA LEU A 555 -0.77 -15.71 36.58
C LEU A 555 0.26 -16.62 37.28
N THR A 556 1.51 -16.37 36.97
CA THR A 556 2.64 -17.06 37.60
C THR A 556 3.18 -16.23 38.77
N GLU A 557 3.90 -16.87 39.70
CA GLU A 557 4.61 -16.20 40.76
C GLU A 557 5.50 -15.05 40.22
N ASN A 558 6.15 -15.26 39.06
CA ASN A 558 6.96 -14.24 38.41
C ASN A 558 6.15 -13.02 38.00
N ASN A 559 4.89 -13.17 37.59
CA ASN A 559 4.02 -12.04 37.26
C ASN A 559 3.75 -11.16 38.48
N PHE A 560 3.48 -11.78 39.65
CA PHE A 560 3.29 -11.07 40.91
C PHE A 560 4.57 -10.37 41.35
N ILE A 561 5.71 -11.05 41.32
CA ILE A 561 7.02 -10.47 41.67
C ILE A 561 7.32 -9.28 40.73
N GLN A 562 7.07 -9.39 39.44
CA GLN A 562 7.31 -8.29 38.49
C GLN A 562 6.38 -7.10 38.80
N THR A 563 5.11 -7.34 39.08
CA THR A 563 4.14 -6.30 39.43
C THR A 563 4.58 -5.56 40.70
N ILE A 564 5.06 -6.29 41.72
CA ILE A 564 5.58 -5.68 42.96
C ILE A 564 6.81 -4.84 42.65
N ARG A 565 7.75 -5.32 41.85
CA ARG A 565 8.95 -4.57 41.45
C ARG A 565 8.59 -3.29 40.70
N ASP A 566 7.66 -3.37 39.75
CA ASP A 566 7.20 -2.20 38.98
C ASP A 566 6.50 -1.18 39.89
N PHE A 567 5.70 -1.64 40.85
CA PHE A 567 5.06 -0.78 41.85
C PHE A 567 6.06 -0.11 42.75
N ILE A 568 7.06 -0.83 43.24
CA ILE A 568 8.15 -0.26 44.07
C ILE A 568 8.93 0.78 43.25
N ALA A 569 9.27 0.45 41.97
CA ALA A 569 9.96 1.39 41.08
C ALA A 569 9.14 2.66 40.84
N TYR A 570 7.82 2.53 40.65
CA TYR A 570 6.91 3.66 40.56
C TYR A 570 6.89 4.52 41.81
N LYS A 571 6.79 3.91 43.01
CA LYS A 571 6.80 4.60 44.29
C LYS A 571 8.12 5.33 44.54
N VAL A 572 9.26 4.70 44.25
CA VAL A 572 10.59 5.33 44.34
C VAL A 572 10.70 6.52 43.39
N LYS A 573 10.23 6.35 42.12
CA LYS A 573 10.27 7.42 41.12
C LYS A 573 9.44 8.64 41.52
N ASN A 574 8.32 8.43 42.21
CA ASN A 574 7.42 9.49 42.64
C ASN A 574 7.77 10.05 44.07
N GLY A 575 8.85 9.59 44.66
CA GLY A 575 9.30 10.07 45.99
C GLY A 575 8.50 9.54 47.17
N ASP A 576 7.58 8.58 46.92
CA ASP A 576 6.71 8.01 47.98
C ASP A 576 7.43 7.01 48.90
N ILE A 577 8.62 6.57 48.51
CA ILE A 577 9.51 5.74 49.34
C ILE A 577 10.88 6.38 49.31
N ASN A 578 11.22 7.09 50.38
CA ASN A 578 12.59 7.52 50.61
C ASN A 578 13.41 6.30 51.04
N GLY A 579 14.40 5.94 50.23
CA GLY A 579 15.38 4.89 50.59
C GLY A 579 16.24 5.30 51.77
N ARG A 580 15.64 5.35 52.94
CA ARG A 580 16.34 5.46 54.25
C ARG A 580 15.71 4.46 55.21
N ASN A 581 16.31 3.30 55.24
CA ASN A 581 16.85 2.48 56.33
C ASN A 581 17.16 1.08 55.81
#